data_d524e926159111df6a65fab55b2bb931
#
_entry.id   d524e926159111df6a65fab55b2bb931
#
_cell.length_a   1.000
_cell.length_b   1.000
_cell.length_c   1.000
_cell.angle_alpha   90.00
_cell.angle_beta   90.00
_cell.angle_gamma   90.00
#
_symmetry.space_group_name_H-M   'P 1'
#
loop_
_entity.id
_entity.type
_entity.pdbx_description
1 polymer ?
#
loop_
_entity_poly.entity_id
_entity_poly.type
_entity_poly.pdbx_seq_one_letter_code
_entity_poly.pdbx_strand_id
1 'polypeptide(L)'
;MGISINIAIQLARIAPLLGDCQNGIMLGRQKMHFRPKDWTPRLIRELSTLGITATERDLFQQDGFCETYLKTIGWPALESLDFSDIEGAEHIHDLSEPVGEDLKDRFDLIYDGGTTEHVFDIAQSFRNVDAMLREGGIFVSNVGTDGWFGHGFYQIGPDIPWRYWGASLGYEVLGCWTFSRKGRDVPRVIEDPTGNPRGAEHRYRDPQFIHYVVRKCPRDHAPKPVIQSHYVNY
;
A
#
# COMPACT_ATOMS: atom_id res chain seq x y z
N MET A 1 2.26 -3.56 11.45
CA MET A 1 2.34 -2.08 11.27
C MET A 1 0.96 -1.47 11.32
N GLY A 2 0.82 -0.19 11.07
CA GLY A 2 -0.51 0.42 11.09
C GLY A 2 -0.51 1.81 10.48
N ILE A 3 -1.69 2.36 10.35
CA ILE A 3 -1.94 3.62 9.65
C ILE A 3 -1.51 4.81 10.52
N SER A 4 -0.40 5.46 10.16
CA SER A 4 -0.01 6.76 10.73
C SER A 4 -0.87 7.88 10.16
N ILE A 5 -0.80 9.08 10.76
CA ILE A 5 -1.55 10.24 10.28
C ILE A 5 -1.26 10.58 8.81
N ASN A 6 0.00 10.47 8.39
CA ASN A 6 0.36 10.79 7.01
C ASN A 6 -0.12 9.70 6.04
N ILE A 7 -0.08 8.43 6.45
CA ILE A 7 -0.69 7.32 5.70
C ILE A 7 -2.19 7.58 5.58
N ALA A 8 -2.90 7.86 6.66
CA ALA A 8 -4.32 8.14 6.63
C ALA A 8 -4.67 9.24 5.61
N ILE A 9 -3.99 10.38 5.67
CA ILE A 9 -4.21 11.47 4.72
C ILE A 9 -3.94 11.02 3.28
N GLN A 10 -2.88 10.24 3.05
CA GLN A 10 -2.55 9.77 1.70
C GLN A 10 -3.58 8.76 1.18
N LEU A 11 -4.08 7.85 2.01
CA LEU A 11 -5.16 6.92 1.63
C LEU A 11 -6.43 7.67 1.21
N ALA A 12 -6.79 8.76 1.91
CA ALA A 12 -7.91 9.60 1.50
C ALA A 12 -7.66 10.30 0.15
N ARG A 13 -6.44 10.76 -0.10
CA ARG A 13 -6.08 11.41 -1.38
C ARG A 13 -6.17 10.48 -2.58
N ILE A 14 -5.83 9.20 -2.39
CA ILE A 14 -5.87 8.22 -3.48
C ILE A 14 -7.23 7.54 -3.63
N ALA A 15 -8.17 7.74 -2.72
CA ALA A 15 -9.50 7.11 -2.78
C ALA A 15 -10.19 7.29 -4.15
N PRO A 16 -10.10 8.45 -4.85
CA PRO A 16 -10.66 8.58 -6.19
C PRO A 16 -10.05 7.64 -7.25
N LEU A 17 -8.82 7.12 -7.03
CA LEU A 17 -8.17 6.18 -7.95
C LEU A 17 -8.77 4.77 -7.86
N LEU A 18 -9.47 4.45 -6.77
CA LEU A 18 -10.05 3.11 -6.54
C LEU A 18 -11.29 2.85 -7.41
N GLY A 19 -11.92 3.91 -7.95
CA GLY A 19 -13.08 3.77 -8.82
C GLY A 19 -14.22 2.96 -8.17
N ASP A 20 -14.72 1.97 -8.88
CA ASP A 20 -15.86 1.15 -8.46
C ASP A 20 -15.45 -0.16 -7.75
N CYS A 21 -14.29 -0.20 -7.08
CA CYS A 21 -13.89 -1.38 -6.30
C CYS A 21 -14.94 -1.71 -5.24
N GLN A 22 -15.37 -2.98 -5.19
CA GLN A 22 -16.38 -3.46 -4.24
C GLN A 22 -15.83 -4.47 -3.24
N ASN A 23 -14.97 -5.38 -3.70
CA ASN A 23 -14.40 -6.45 -2.89
C ASN A 23 -12.92 -6.18 -2.66
N GLY A 24 -12.53 -6.05 -1.41
CA GLY A 24 -11.14 -5.82 -1.10
C GLY A 24 -10.61 -6.69 0.03
N ILE A 25 -9.28 -6.77 0.13
CA ILE A 25 -8.58 -7.44 1.22
C ILE A 25 -7.37 -6.61 1.64
N MET A 26 -7.07 -6.59 2.94
CA MET A 26 -5.83 -6.02 3.46
C MET A 26 -4.88 -7.13 3.92
N LEU A 27 -3.61 -6.95 3.63
CA LEU A 27 -2.54 -7.81 4.13
C LEU A 27 -2.17 -7.36 5.53
N GLY A 28 -2.45 -8.21 6.53
CA GLY A 28 -2.45 -7.84 7.93
C GLY A 28 -3.57 -6.86 8.28
N ARG A 29 -4.31 -7.12 9.35
CA ARG A 29 -5.35 -6.21 9.82
C ARG A 29 -4.72 -4.95 10.41
N GLN A 30 -5.05 -3.77 9.88
CA GLN A 30 -4.33 -2.54 10.14
C GLN A 30 -4.94 -1.72 11.28
N LYS A 31 -4.11 -1.31 12.25
CA LYS A 31 -4.51 -0.41 13.36
C LYS A 31 -4.24 1.06 13.02
N MET A 32 -5.03 1.95 13.62
CA MET A 32 -4.78 3.39 13.58
C MET A 32 -3.69 3.76 14.60
N HIS A 33 -2.47 4.05 14.13
CA HIS A 33 -1.29 4.28 14.95
C HIS A 33 -1.03 5.77 15.25
N PHE A 34 -2.04 6.48 15.74
CA PHE A 34 -1.86 7.83 16.27
C PHE A 34 -2.90 8.11 17.36
N ARG A 35 -2.54 9.02 18.26
CA ARG A 35 -3.43 9.40 19.37
C ARG A 35 -4.53 10.32 18.84
N PRO A 36 -5.81 9.99 19.01
CA PRO A 36 -6.90 10.81 18.50
C PRO A 36 -6.79 12.29 18.91
N LYS A 37 -6.57 12.59 20.19
CA LYS A 37 -6.48 13.96 20.72
C LYS A 37 -5.48 14.85 20.01
N ASP A 38 -4.34 14.28 19.58
CA ASP A 38 -3.24 15.06 19.02
C ASP A 38 -3.39 15.31 17.51
N TRP A 39 -4.00 14.36 16.79
CA TRP A 39 -3.97 14.33 15.34
C TRP A 39 -5.33 14.40 14.65
N THR A 40 -6.44 14.12 15.38
CA THR A 40 -7.81 14.19 14.83
C THR A 40 -8.13 15.54 14.22
N PRO A 41 -7.81 16.71 14.86
CA PRO A 41 -8.10 18.02 14.25
C PRO A 41 -7.36 18.23 12.92
N ARG A 42 -6.12 17.72 12.81
CA ARG A 42 -5.36 17.77 11.54
C ARG A 42 -6.01 16.88 10.50
N LEU A 43 -6.35 15.64 10.85
CA LEU A 43 -6.95 14.69 9.91
C LEU A 43 -8.28 15.23 9.39
N ILE A 44 -9.18 15.67 10.26
CA ILE A 44 -10.47 16.26 9.87
C ILE A 44 -10.30 17.45 8.91
N ARG A 45 -9.36 18.34 9.19
CA ARG A 45 -9.07 19.48 8.31
C ARG A 45 -8.57 19.01 6.93
N GLU A 46 -7.64 18.05 6.86
CA GLU A 46 -7.14 17.53 5.60
C GLU A 46 -8.26 16.82 4.83
N LEU A 47 -9.10 16.01 5.49
CA LEU A 47 -10.27 15.37 4.88
C LEU A 47 -11.25 16.40 4.32
N SER A 48 -11.49 17.48 5.05
CA SER A 48 -12.37 18.58 4.59
C SER A 48 -11.85 19.23 3.31
N THR A 49 -10.53 19.34 3.12
CA THR A 49 -9.95 19.86 1.85
C THR A 49 -10.18 18.92 0.67
N LEU A 50 -10.45 17.66 0.94
CA LEU A 50 -10.78 16.63 -0.05
C LEU A 50 -12.30 16.46 -0.24
N GLY A 51 -13.12 17.34 0.39
CA GLY A 51 -14.58 17.26 0.35
C GLY A 51 -15.18 16.20 1.27
N ILE A 52 -14.39 15.59 2.16
CA ILE A 52 -14.85 14.57 3.10
C ILE A 52 -15.18 15.22 4.44
N THR A 53 -16.46 15.18 4.82
CA THR A 53 -16.92 15.65 6.14
C THR A 53 -16.92 14.48 7.10
N ALA A 54 -16.17 14.60 8.19
CA ALA A 54 -16.07 13.55 9.20
C ALA A 54 -15.94 14.13 10.62
N THR A 55 -16.44 13.40 11.59
CA THR A 55 -16.21 13.61 13.02
C THR A 55 -15.24 12.58 13.57
N GLU A 56 -14.80 12.73 14.81
CA GLU A 56 -13.93 11.73 15.45
C GLU A 56 -14.56 10.31 15.46
N ARG A 57 -15.89 10.22 15.65
CA ARG A 57 -16.62 8.96 15.65
C ARG A 57 -16.63 8.26 14.30
N ASP A 58 -16.53 9.01 13.23
CA ASP A 58 -16.49 8.48 11.86
C ASP A 58 -15.09 7.97 11.49
N LEU A 59 -14.07 8.28 12.31
CA LEU A 59 -12.68 7.97 12.00
C LEU A 59 -12.12 6.79 12.80
N PHE A 60 -12.71 6.50 13.98
CA PHE A 60 -12.15 5.52 14.90
C PHE A 60 -13.19 4.56 15.41
N GLN A 61 -12.85 3.29 15.48
CA GLN A 61 -13.61 2.24 16.12
C GLN A 61 -12.99 1.83 17.47
N GLN A 62 -13.76 1.14 18.30
CA GLN A 62 -13.37 0.85 19.69
C GLN A 62 -12.14 -0.06 19.80
N ASP A 63 -11.99 -1.00 18.88
CA ASP A 63 -10.87 -1.96 18.84
C ASP A 63 -9.58 -1.38 18.26
N GLY A 64 -9.63 -0.14 17.72
CA GLY A 64 -8.49 0.60 17.20
C GLY A 64 -8.07 0.22 15.78
N PHE A 65 -8.79 -0.67 15.09
CA PHE A 65 -8.53 -1.01 13.70
C PHE A 65 -9.09 0.06 12.74
N CYS A 66 -8.78 -0.06 11.45
CA CYS A 66 -8.95 1.03 10.49
C CYS A 66 -10.22 0.98 9.64
N GLU A 67 -11.06 -0.04 9.76
CA GLU A 67 -12.18 -0.28 8.86
C GLU A 67 -13.18 0.89 8.84
N THR A 68 -13.48 1.48 10.00
CA THR A 68 -14.33 2.67 10.11
C THR A 68 -13.72 3.86 9.36
N TYR A 69 -12.43 4.07 9.48
CA TYR A 69 -11.72 5.11 8.76
C TYR A 69 -11.77 4.89 7.23
N LEU A 70 -11.44 3.69 6.77
CA LEU A 70 -11.44 3.35 5.35
C LEU A 70 -12.84 3.55 4.72
N LYS A 71 -13.90 3.11 5.40
CA LYS A 71 -15.27 3.37 4.98
C LYS A 71 -15.57 4.86 4.86
N THR A 72 -15.14 5.66 5.82
CA THR A 72 -15.39 7.12 5.85
C THR A 72 -14.72 7.84 4.67
N ILE A 73 -13.56 7.38 4.24
CA ILE A 73 -12.87 7.95 3.06
C ILE A 73 -13.31 7.33 1.73
N GLY A 74 -14.37 6.52 1.72
CA GLY A 74 -14.96 5.97 0.50
C GLY A 74 -14.28 4.69 -0.03
N TRP A 75 -13.49 4.00 0.78
CA TRP A 75 -12.95 2.71 0.42
C TRP A 75 -14.02 1.61 0.57
N PRO A 76 -13.95 0.52 -0.21
CA PRO A 76 -14.80 -0.65 0.00
C PRO A 76 -14.51 -1.29 1.36
N ALA A 77 -15.41 -2.16 1.80
CA ALA A 77 -15.11 -3.04 2.93
C ALA A 77 -13.95 -3.96 2.56
N LEU A 78 -12.97 -4.09 3.45
CA LEU A 78 -11.83 -4.97 3.27
C LEU A 78 -11.94 -6.17 4.20
N GLU A 79 -11.83 -7.37 3.65
CA GLU A 79 -11.45 -8.57 4.41
C GLU A 79 -10.00 -8.40 4.87
N SER A 80 -9.51 -9.27 5.77
CA SER A 80 -8.12 -9.27 6.19
C SER A 80 -7.50 -10.66 6.07
N LEU A 81 -6.22 -10.69 5.64
CA LEU A 81 -5.40 -11.89 5.58
C LEU A 81 -4.19 -11.69 6.48
N ASP A 82 -3.96 -12.61 7.40
CA ASP A 82 -2.85 -12.53 8.33
C ASP A 82 -2.22 -13.93 8.53
N PHE A 83 -1.00 -13.94 9.08
CA PHE A 83 -0.32 -15.18 9.46
C PHE A 83 -1.03 -15.91 10.61
N SER A 84 -1.76 -15.20 11.44
CA SER A 84 -2.45 -15.72 12.61
C SER A 84 -3.82 -15.09 12.83
N ASP A 85 -4.64 -15.72 13.67
CA ASP A 85 -5.97 -15.25 14.07
C ASP A 85 -5.96 -14.23 15.24
N ILE A 86 -4.79 -13.86 15.75
CA ILE A 86 -4.65 -13.02 16.95
C ILE A 86 -5.37 -11.67 16.81
N GLU A 87 -5.35 -11.07 15.62
CA GLU A 87 -6.03 -9.80 15.34
C GLU A 87 -7.40 -9.98 14.68
N GLY A 88 -7.90 -11.22 14.59
CA GLY A 88 -9.22 -11.55 14.07
C GLY A 88 -9.31 -11.44 12.55
N ALA A 89 -8.25 -11.83 11.84
CA ALA A 89 -8.26 -11.89 10.38
C ALA A 89 -9.25 -12.96 9.87
N GLU A 90 -9.92 -12.67 8.76
CA GLU A 90 -10.85 -13.59 8.10
C GLU A 90 -10.13 -14.74 7.39
N HIS A 91 -8.91 -14.49 6.90
CA HIS A 91 -8.09 -15.47 6.21
C HIS A 91 -6.76 -15.65 6.93
N ILE A 92 -6.44 -16.89 7.28
CA ILE A 92 -5.15 -17.23 7.91
C ILE A 92 -4.28 -17.87 6.84
N HIS A 93 -3.17 -17.20 6.49
CA HIS A 93 -2.27 -17.66 5.45
C HIS A 93 -0.86 -17.10 5.63
N ASP A 94 0.14 -17.94 5.40
CA ASP A 94 1.55 -17.52 5.31
C ASP A 94 1.83 -16.98 3.90
N LEU A 95 2.08 -15.69 3.79
CA LEU A 95 2.37 -15.04 2.51
C LEU A 95 3.66 -15.51 1.84
N SER A 96 4.51 -16.28 2.52
CA SER A 96 5.65 -16.97 1.90
C SER A 96 5.25 -18.23 1.12
N GLU A 97 4.00 -18.68 1.24
CA GLU A 97 3.43 -19.81 0.51
C GLU A 97 2.41 -19.33 -0.54
N PRO A 98 2.23 -20.06 -1.66
CA PRO A 98 1.20 -19.72 -2.65
C PRO A 98 -0.21 -19.75 -2.06
N VAL A 99 -1.04 -18.73 -2.39
CA VAL A 99 -2.46 -18.70 -1.99
C VAL A 99 -3.27 -19.83 -2.63
N GLY A 100 -4.31 -20.28 -1.91
CA GLY A 100 -5.28 -21.26 -2.39
C GLY A 100 -6.15 -20.75 -3.54
N GLU A 101 -6.83 -21.67 -4.24
CA GLU A 101 -7.71 -21.36 -5.37
C GLU A 101 -8.90 -20.47 -4.97
N ASP A 102 -9.33 -20.54 -3.70
CA ASP A 102 -10.44 -19.77 -3.14
C ASP A 102 -10.16 -18.28 -3.02
N LEU A 103 -8.88 -17.87 -3.06
CA LEU A 103 -8.46 -16.48 -3.01
C LEU A 103 -8.05 -15.92 -4.38
N LYS A 104 -7.87 -16.75 -5.40
CA LYS A 104 -7.41 -16.31 -6.73
C LYS A 104 -8.49 -15.53 -7.49
N ASP A 105 -8.08 -14.49 -8.23
CA ASP A 105 -8.91 -13.62 -9.07
C ASP A 105 -10.19 -13.13 -8.36
N ARG A 106 -10.09 -12.89 -7.05
CA ARG A 106 -11.25 -12.61 -6.19
C ARG A 106 -11.44 -11.15 -5.88
N PHE A 107 -10.37 -10.37 -5.77
CA PHE A 107 -10.42 -9.03 -5.19
C PHE A 107 -10.23 -7.93 -6.23
N ASP A 108 -11.02 -6.84 -6.07
CA ASP A 108 -10.86 -5.58 -6.81
C ASP A 108 -9.74 -4.72 -6.22
N LEU A 109 -9.50 -4.87 -4.92
CA LEU A 109 -8.59 -4.05 -4.16
C LEU A 109 -7.79 -4.91 -3.18
N ILE A 110 -6.47 -4.79 -3.24
CA ILE A 110 -5.59 -5.31 -2.19
C ILE A 110 -4.85 -4.14 -1.56
N TYR A 111 -4.83 -4.08 -0.23
CA TYR A 111 -4.10 -3.08 0.54
C TYR A 111 -3.01 -3.71 1.38
N ASP A 112 -1.78 -3.30 1.15
CA ASP A 112 -0.62 -3.61 1.98
C ASP A 112 -0.25 -2.39 2.82
N GLY A 113 -0.56 -2.42 4.10
CA GLY A 113 -0.28 -1.37 5.07
C GLY A 113 1.05 -1.56 5.81
N GLY A 114 1.98 -2.29 5.21
CA GLY A 114 3.28 -2.59 5.82
C GLY A 114 3.36 -4.01 6.37
N THR A 115 3.01 -4.99 5.56
CA THR A 115 3.09 -6.42 5.88
C THR A 115 4.16 -7.12 5.06
N THR A 116 4.23 -6.84 3.77
CA THR A 116 5.10 -7.57 2.84
C THR A 116 6.59 -7.42 3.17
N GLU A 117 7.04 -6.30 3.72
CA GLU A 117 8.43 -6.10 4.14
C GLU A 117 8.87 -6.98 5.31
N HIS A 118 7.92 -7.61 6.02
CA HIS A 118 8.17 -8.54 7.11
C HIS A 118 8.18 -10.01 6.67
N VAL A 119 7.81 -10.31 5.43
CA VAL A 119 7.82 -11.67 4.87
C VAL A 119 9.15 -11.93 4.18
N PHE A 120 9.86 -13.01 4.58
CA PHE A 120 11.19 -13.28 4.04
C PHE A 120 11.15 -13.61 2.53
N ASP A 121 10.20 -14.42 2.05
CA ASP A 121 9.94 -14.57 0.61
C ASP A 121 8.97 -13.49 0.11
N ILE A 122 9.46 -12.25 0.08
CA ILE A 122 8.67 -11.11 -0.42
C ILE A 122 8.24 -11.30 -1.89
N ALA A 123 9.02 -12.02 -2.68
CA ALA A 123 8.66 -12.30 -4.07
C ALA A 123 7.42 -13.19 -4.15
N GLN A 124 7.28 -14.16 -3.23
CA GLN A 124 6.05 -14.95 -3.14
C GLN A 124 4.87 -14.10 -2.68
N SER A 125 5.05 -13.20 -1.72
CA SER A 125 3.99 -12.26 -1.32
C SER A 125 3.46 -11.45 -2.51
N PHE A 126 4.35 -10.95 -3.37
CA PHE A 126 3.93 -10.22 -4.58
C PHE A 126 3.24 -11.11 -5.62
N ARG A 127 3.69 -12.38 -5.79
CA ARG A 127 2.98 -13.35 -6.62
C ARG A 127 1.57 -13.65 -6.09
N ASN A 128 1.42 -13.71 -4.77
CA ASN A 128 0.12 -13.88 -4.14
C ASN A 128 -0.81 -12.69 -4.42
N VAL A 129 -0.30 -11.46 -4.34
CA VAL A 129 -1.07 -10.28 -4.72
C VAL A 129 -1.51 -10.34 -6.19
N ASP A 130 -0.60 -10.70 -7.13
CA ASP A 130 -0.96 -10.88 -8.55
C ASP A 130 -2.03 -11.96 -8.74
N ALA A 131 -1.92 -13.07 -8.00
CA ALA A 131 -2.88 -14.17 -8.07
C ALA A 131 -4.26 -13.80 -7.50
N MET A 132 -4.32 -13.05 -6.39
CA MET A 132 -5.56 -12.67 -5.72
C MET A 132 -6.32 -11.56 -6.42
N LEU A 133 -5.62 -10.65 -7.11
CA LEU A 133 -6.26 -9.56 -7.87
C LEU A 133 -6.90 -10.08 -9.14
N ARG A 134 -8.14 -9.66 -9.42
CA ARG A 134 -8.75 -9.80 -10.73
C ARG A 134 -8.24 -8.74 -11.72
N GLU A 135 -8.45 -8.95 -13.00
CA GLU A 135 -8.17 -7.94 -14.03
C GLU A 135 -8.93 -6.63 -13.74
N GLY A 136 -8.25 -5.51 -13.91
CA GLY A 136 -8.74 -4.18 -13.51
C GLY A 136 -8.58 -3.87 -12.02
N GLY A 137 -8.24 -4.86 -11.19
CA GLY A 137 -8.05 -4.72 -9.76
C GLY A 137 -6.84 -3.84 -9.41
N ILE A 138 -6.89 -3.23 -8.24
CA ILE A 138 -5.92 -2.25 -7.77
C ILE A 138 -5.15 -2.80 -6.58
N PHE A 139 -3.84 -2.68 -6.61
CA PHE A 139 -2.98 -2.90 -5.46
C PHE A 139 -2.46 -1.57 -4.94
N VAL A 140 -2.67 -1.35 -3.65
CA VAL A 140 -2.17 -0.18 -2.90
C VAL A 140 -1.17 -0.68 -1.87
N SER A 141 0.07 -0.23 -1.95
CA SER A 141 1.09 -0.56 -0.95
C SER A 141 1.62 0.69 -0.27
N ASN A 142 1.87 0.57 1.03
CA ASN A 142 2.38 1.62 1.86
C ASN A 142 3.37 1.05 2.88
N VAL A 143 4.63 1.06 2.52
CA VAL A 143 5.71 0.35 3.23
C VAL A 143 6.90 1.27 3.51
N GLY A 144 7.79 0.85 4.40
CA GLY A 144 9.03 1.56 4.70
C GLY A 144 9.99 1.59 3.51
N THR A 145 10.55 2.77 3.18
CA THR A 145 11.58 2.90 2.15
C THR A 145 12.93 3.33 2.73
N ASP A 146 13.14 4.57 3.07
CA ASP A 146 14.39 5.05 3.65
C ASP A 146 14.28 5.23 5.17
N GLY A 147 15.37 4.97 5.91
CA GLY A 147 15.46 5.21 7.36
C GLY A 147 14.72 4.19 8.24
N TRP A 148 14.33 3.04 7.71
CA TRP A 148 13.63 1.96 8.44
C TRP A 148 14.56 0.82 8.85
N PHE A 149 15.83 1.13 9.14
CA PHE A 149 16.80 0.13 9.56
C PHE A 149 16.27 -0.72 10.75
N GLY A 150 16.30 -2.05 10.57
CA GLY A 150 15.85 -2.99 11.60
C GLY A 150 14.35 -3.11 11.79
N HIS A 151 13.52 -2.49 10.91
CA HIS A 151 12.06 -2.57 11.02
C HIS A 151 11.48 -3.84 10.38
N GLY A 152 11.98 -4.28 9.27
CA GLY A 152 11.58 -5.49 8.56
C GLY A 152 12.79 -6.12 7.89
N PHE A 153 12.55 -7.18 7.10
CA PHE A 153 13.60 -7.75 6.26
C PHE A 153 13.97 -6.80 5.11
N TYR A 154 12.99 -6.04 4.62
CA TYR A 154 13.16 -5.23 3.41
C TYR A 154 12.78 -3.77 3.62
N GLN A 155 13.43 -2.90 2.85
CA GLN A 155 13.03 -1.53 2.60
C GLN A 155 12.77 -1.42 1.09
N ILE A 156 11.56 -1.02 0.73
CA ILE A 156 11.08 -1.09 -0.65
C ILE A 156 11.47 0.20 -1.39
N GLY A 157 12.18 0.03 -2.50
CA GLY A 157 12.56 1.12 -3.38
C GLY A 157 11.58 1.34 -4.54
N PRO A 158 11.76 2.45 -5.29
CA PRO A 158 10.88 2.82 -6.41
C PRO A 158 10.96 1.87 -7.61
N ASP A 159 11.95 0.98 -7.67
CA ASP A 159 12.00 -0.05 -8.72
C ASP A 159 10.84 -1.04 -8.63
N ILE A 160 10.25 -1.27 -7.44
CA ILE A 160 9.17 -2.24 -7.30
C ILE A 160 7.91 -1.84 -8.09
N PRO A 161 7.30 -0.63 -7.93
CA PRO A 161 6.15 -0.27 -8.75
C PRO A 161 6.47 -0.22 -10.26
N TRP A 162 7.64 0.27 -10.64
CA TRP A 162 7.96 0.47 -12.05
C TRP A 162 8.53 -0.76 -12.74
N ARG A 163 9.39 -1.52 -12.07
CA ARG A 163 10.11 -2.65 -12.69
C ARG A 163 9.40 -3.98 -12.50
N TYR A 164 8.88 -4.24 -11.30
CA TYR A 164 8.14 -5.47 -11.04
C TYR A 164 6.70 -5.37 -11.55
N TRP A 165 5.91 -4.46 -10.98
CA TRP A 165 4.49 -4.35 -11.37
C TRP A 165 4.33 -3.87 -12.81
N GLY A 166 4.97 -2.77 -13.20
CA GLY A 166 4.87 -2.19 -14.54
C GLY A 166 5.55 -3.04 -15.60
N ALA A 167 6.87 -3.06 -15.63
CA ALA A 167 7.61 -3.62 -16.76
C ALA A 167 7.56 -5.14 -16.85
N SER A 168 7.58 -5.87 -15.71
CA SER A 168 7.54 -7.33 -15.70
C SER A 168 6.13 -7.87 -15.88
N LEU A 169 5.17 -7.36 -15.12
CA LEU A 169 3.80 -7.87 -15.08
C LEU A 169 2.81 -7.09 -15.97
N GLY A 170 3.19 -5.94 -16.52
CA GLY A 170 2.33 -5.13 -17.39
C GLY A 170 1.23 -4.36 -16.65
N TYR A 171 1.38 -4.13 -15.37
CA TYR A 171 0.46 -3.29 -14.60
C TYR A 171 0.61 -1.82 -14.99
N GLU A 172 -0.47 -1.06 -14.90
CA GLU A 172 -0.45 0.40 -14.96
C GLU A 172 -0.04 0.96 -13.59
N VAL A 173 0.99 1.79 -13.54
CA VAL A 173 1.36 2.51 -12.32
C VAL A 173 0.55 3.80 -12.25
N LEU A 174 -0.48 3.83 -11.39
CA LEU A 174 -1.37 4.99 -11.23
C LEU A 174 -0.70 6.12 -10.43
N GLY A 175 0.30 5.80 -9.64
CA GLY A 175 1.11 6.78 -8.93
C GLY A 175 2.07 6.15 -7.92
N CYS A 176 3.10 6.93 -7.61
CA CYS A 176 4.09 6.58 -6.59
C CYS A 176 4.52 7.84 -5.84
N TRP A 177 4.57 7.77 -4.53
CA TRP A 177 4.93 8.91 -3.68
C TRP A 177 5.82 8.48 -2.53
N THR A 178 6.65 9.41 -2.04
CA THR A 178 7.30 9.28 -0.74
C THR A 178 6.87 10.40 0.19
N PHE A 179 6.77 10.10 1.49
CA PHE A 179 6.47 11.06 2.54
C PHE A 179 7.01 10.60 3.89
N SER A 180 7.29 11.56 4.76
CA SER A 180 7.87 11.26 6.07
C SER A 180 6.86 10.60 7.01
N ARG A 181 7.39 9.78 7.93
CA ARG A 181 6.58 9.16 8.98
C ARG A 181 5.93 10.19 9.90
N LYS A 182 6.64 11.26 10.26
CA LYS A 182 6.23 12.23 11.28
C LYS A 182 6.04 13.66 10.77
N GLY A 183 6.62 14.00 9.62
CA GLY A 183 6.62 15.36 9.09
C GLY A 183 5.23 15.86 8.67
N ARG A 184 5.20 17.13 8.27
CA ARG A 184 4.04 17.76 7.61
C ARG A 184 4.33 18.01 6.14
N ASP A 185 5.27 17.25 5.59
CA ASP A 185 5.74 17.43 4.25
C ASP A 185 4.65 17.04 3.24
N VAL A 186 4.62 17.74 2.15
CA VAL A 186 3.81 17.35 0.99
C VAL A 186 4.42 16.06 0.42
N PRO A 187 3.60 15.03 0.13
CA PRO A 187 4.10 13.83 -0.53
C PRO A 187 4.83 14.19 -1.82
N ARG A 188 6.04 13.66 -1.98
CA ARG A 188 6.83 13.84 -3.19
C ARG A 188 6.44 12.77 -4.21
N VAL A 189 6.07 13.18 -5.40
CA VAL A 189 5.86 12.28 -6.54
C VAL A 189 7.19 11.64 -6.93
N ILE A 190 7.17 10.33 -7.13
CA ILE A 190 8.30 9.56 -7.65
C ILE A 190 7.90 9.09 -9.06
N GLU A 191 8.68 9.47 -10.03
CA GLU A 191 8.53 9.05 -11.42
C GLU A 191 9.33 7.76 -11.70
N ASP A 192 9.14 7.17 -12.88
CA ASP A 192 9.89 5.98 -13.30
C ASP A 192 11.41 6.24 -13.22
N PRO A 193 12.14 5.49 -12.38
CA PRO A 193 13.57 5.68 -12.20
C PRO A 193 14.42 5.26 -13.40
N THR A 194 13.85 4.63 -14.43
CA THR A 194 14.58 4.15 -15.62
C THR A 194 15.32 5.26 -16.35
N GLY A 195 14.76 6.46 -16.41
CA GLY A 195 15.41 7.63 -17.02
C GLY A 195 16.44 8.32 -16.15
N ASN A 196 16.39 8.13 -14.83
CA ASN A 196 17.27 8.76 -13.85
C ASN A 196 17.44 7.88 -12.59
N PRO A 197 18.13 6.74 -12.70
CA PRO A 197 18.23 5.77 -11.60
C PRO A 197 18.98 6.27 -10.36
N ARG A 198 19.74 7.38 -10.49
CA ARG A 198 20.43 8.05 -9.38
C ARG A 198 19.78 9.37 -8.96
N GLY A 199 18.67 9.76 -9.57
CA GLY A 199 17.99 11.03 -9.34
C GLY A 199 17.42 11.21 -7.92
N ALA A 200 17.59 10.21 -7.09
CA ALA A 200 17.17 10.22 -5.71
C ALA A 200 18.32 10.20 -4.71
N GLU A 201 19.44 10.85 -4.97
CA GLU A 201 20.40 11.19 -3.89
C GLU A 201 19.77 12.19 -2.92
N HIS A 202 18.56 11.88 -2.46
CA HIS A 202 17.85 12.71 -1.51
C HIS A 202 18.10 12.13 -0.11
N ARG A 203 18.83 12.87 0.71
CA ARG A 203 18.99 12.52 2.12
C ARG A 203 17.77 12.99 2.88
N TYR A 204 16.92 12.04 3.28
CA TYR A 204 15.81 12.34 4.16
C TYR A 204 16.29 12.45 5.61
N ARG A 205 15.70 13.38 6.38
CA ARG A 205 15.99 13.54 7.81
C ARG A 205 15.19 12.56 8.68
N ASP A 206 13.99 12.22 8.24
CA ASP A 206 13.07 11.33 8.93
C ASP A 206 12.80 10.08 8.09
N PRO A 207 12.48 8.94 8.73
CA PRO A 207 12.08 7.74 8.00
C PRO A 207 10.94 8.01 7.03
N GLN A 208 11.07 7.49 5.81
CA GLN A 208 10.14 7.69 4.71
C GLN A 208 9.32 6.43 4.44
N PHE A 209 8.06 6.63 4.12
CA PHE A 209 7.25 5.63 3.43
C PHE A 209 7.35 5.81 1.92
N ILE A 210 7.30 4.69 1.20
CA ILE A 210 6.89 4.68 -0.20
C ILE A 210 5.44 4.22 -0.25
N HIS A 211 4.65 4.93 -1.05
CA HIS A 211 3.25 4.64 -1.29
C HIS A 211 3.05 4.55 -2.79
N TYR A 212 2.54 3.43 -3.27
CA TYR A 212 2.27 3.26 -4.69
C TYR A 212 0.94 2.58 -4.93
N VAL A 213 0.35 2.90 -6.06
CA VAL A 213 -0.93 2.39 -6.54
C VAL A 213 -0.72 1.85 -7.94
N VAL A 214 -1.04 0.57 -8.14
CA VAL A 214 -0.92 -0.09 -9.44
C VAL A 214 -2.22 -0.80 -9.79
N ARG A 215 -2.55 -0.84 -11.09
CA ARG A 215 -3.75 -1.53 -11.62
C ARG A 215 -3.33 -2.73 -12.44
N LYS A 216 -3.91 -3.88 -12.17
CA LYS A 216 -3.71 -5.09 -12.98
C LYS A 216 -4.38 -4.92 -14.34
N CYS A 217 -3.57 -4.95 -15.40
CA CYS A 217 -4.06 -4.92 -16.77
C CYS A 217 -4.15 -6.34 -17.35
N PRO A 218 -5.01 -6.55 -18.37
CA PRO A 218 -4.99 -7.78 -19.14
C PRO A 218 -3.58 -8.08 -19.64
N ARG A 219 -3.13 -9.33 -19.48
CA ARG A 219 -1.77 -9.74 -19.83
C ARG A 219 -1.80 -10.90 -20.80
N ASP A 220 -1.23 -10.70 -21.97
CA ASP A 220 -1.12 -11.69 -23.06
C ASP A 220 0.26 -12.38 -23.10
N HIS A 221 1.12 -12.09 -22.16
CA HIS A 221 2.49 -12.61 -22.10
C HIS A 221 2.85 -13.13 -20.70
N ALA A 222 3.80 -14.06 -20.63
CA ALA A 222 4.40 -14.46 -19.36
C ALA A 222 5.13 -13.28 -18.68
N PRO A 223 5.26 -13.28 -17.34
CA PRO A 223 6.05 -12.26 -16.65
C PRO A 223 7.45 -12.13 -17.25
N LYS A 224 7.88 -10.90 -17.53
CA LYS A 224 9.24 -10.62 -18.02
C LYS A 224 10.24 -10.63 -16.87
N PRO A 225 11.55 -10.86 -17.13
CA PRO A 225 12.58 -10.73 -16.10
C PRO A 225 12.53 -9.36 -15.42
N VAL A 226 12.64 -9.34 -14.10
CA VAL A 226 12.71 -8.09 -13.33
C VAL A 226 14.14 -7.59 -13.36
N ILE A 227 14.35 -6.44 -13.99
CA ILE A 227 15.67 -5.80 -14.12
C ILE A 227 15.60 -4.44 -13.43
N GLN A 228 16.51 -4.18 -12.49
CA GLN A 228 16.59 -2.88 -11.82
C GLN A 228 16.81 -1.74 -12.83
N SER A 229 16.21 -0.59 -12.62
CA SER A 229 16.23 0.56 -13.53
C SER A 229 17.63 0.97 -13.96
N HIS A 230 18.61 0.84 -13.06
CA HIS A 230 20.02 1.14 -13.35
C HIS A 230 20.61 0.25 -14.47
N TYR A 231 20.11 -0.97 -14.64
CA TYR A 231 20.66 -1.97 -15.56
C TYR A 231 19.82 -2.17 -16.83
N VAL A 232 18.72 -1.43 -17.02
CA VAL A 232 17.82 -1.60 -18.19
C VAL A 232 18.52 -1.33 -19.52
N ASN A 233 19.53 -0.46 -19.52
CA ASN A 233 20.25 -0.03 -20.74
C ASN A 233 21.65 -0.68 -20.86
N TYR A 234 21.93 -1.73 -20.12
CA TYR A 234 23.11 -2.58 -20.25
C TYR A 234 22.73 -3.88 -20.94
#